data_456da035a75f2f51810ac111b3f1cc6e
#
_entry.id   456da035a75f2f51810ac111b3f1cc6e
#
_cell.length_a   1.000
_cell.length_b   1.000
_cell.length_c   1.000
_cell.angle_alpha   90.00
_cell.angle_beta   90.00
_cell.angle_gamma   90.00
#
_symmetry.space_group_name_H-M   'P 1'
#
loop_
_entity.id
_entity.type
_entity.pdbx_description
1 polymer ?
#
loop_
_entity_poly.entity_id
_entity_poly.type
_entity_poly.pdbx_seq_one_letter_code
_entity_poly.pdbx_strand_id
1 'polypeptide(L)'
;SRVVITFIDNDPTFYLLKSLVASPVYIAVQNGLRHNYAYAYRSGFVDHLVNAGGKDRLVADLICTFGKGSSLFFEKLIHAKTLVTGNLKNNLMDLAEPTRSDFDIVFMSQHAPFDITSREEMIHLNESSVSIHKFYETEGTVAKFLAQYCADHSLRFAVSGKRGVEDVFEQEFFSQAIGELPYTFLPRIDSQSSYANAFNSRLVVVIDSTIGYELLSRGRKVAFFSARIIGEPRAVSKD
;
A
#
# COMPACT_ATOMS: atom_id res chain seq x y z
N SER A 1 -13.82 10.97 -30.75
CA SER A 1 -13.62 9.76 -29.92
C SER A 1 -13.82 10.13 -28.47
N ARG A 2 -14.48 9.27 -27.70
CA ARG A 2 -14.64 9.45 -26.26
C ARG A 2 -13.61 8.57 -25.53
N VAL A 3 -13.07 9.06 -24.42
CA VAL A 3 -12.13 8.33 -23.59
C VAL A 3 -12.75 8.20 -22.20
N VAL A 4 -12.69 7.02 -21.61
CA VAL A 4 -13.07 6.73 -20.23
C VAL A 4 -11.82 6.28 -19.48
N ILE A 5 -11.48 6.99 -18.43
CA ILE A 5 -10.27 6.71 -17.64
C ILE A 5 -10.70 6.38 -16.22
N THR A 6 -10.07 5.35 -15.62
CA THR A 6 -10.22 5.05 -14.21
C THR A 6 -8.86 4.99 -13.51
N PHE A 7 -8.84 5.41 -12.24
CA PHE A 7 -7.78 5.13 -11.27
C PHE A 7 -8.18 4.05 -10.27
N ILE A 8 -9.32 3.38 -10.51
CA ILE A 8 -9.79 2.24 -9.71
C ILE A 8 -9.56 0.98 -10.55
N ASP A 9 -8.28 0.60 -10.69
CA ASP A 9 -7.82 -0.53 -11.51
C ASP A 9 -8.24 -1.90 -10.99
N ASN A 10 -8.82 -1.96 -9.79
CA ASN A 10 -9.25 -3.17 -9.11
C ASN A 10 -10.77 -3.40 -9.11
N ASP A 11 -11.54 -2.58 -9.79
CA ASP A 11 -12.98 -2.78 -9.95
C ASP A 11 -13.28 -3.46 -11.31
N PRO A 12 -13.76 -4.71 -11.34
CA PRO A 12 -14.11 -5.41 -12.58
C PRO A 12 -15.22 -4.74 -13.35
N THR A 13 -16.08 -3.93 -12.71
CA THR A 13 -17.17 -3.19 -13.36
C THR A 13 -16.65 -2.32 -14.49
N PHE A 14 -15.50 -1.66 -14.29
CA PHE A 14 -14.88 -0.84 -15.34
C PHE A 14 -14.55 -1.66 -16.58
N TYR A 15 -14.00 -2.85 -16.42
CA TYR A 15 -13.61 -3.73 -17.52
C TYR A 15 -14.80 -4.38 -18.21
N LEU A 16 -15.90 -4.62 -17.48
CA LEU A 16 -17.15 -5.10 -18.05
C LEU A 16 -17.86 -4.05 -18.88
N LEU A 17 -17.71 -2.75 -18.55
CA LEU A 17 -18.33 -1.67 -19.30
C LEU A 17 -17.91 -1.65 -20.78
N LYS A 18 -16.66 -2.01 -21.10
CA LYS A 18 -16.18 -2.07 -22.48
C LYS A 18 -16.95 -3.06 -23.34
N SER A 19 -17.40 -4.17 -22.77
CA SER A 19 -18.22 -5.16 -23.48
C SER A 19 -19.66 -4.67 -23.74
N LEU A 20 -20.16 -3.73 -22.92
CA LEU A 20 -21.50 -3.17 -23.03
C LEU A 20 -21.50 -1.93 -23.93
N VAL A 21 -20.47 -1.12 -23.87
CA VAL A 21 -20.37 0.14 -24.61
C VAL A 21 -18.99 0.19 -25.29
N ALA A 22 -18.88 -0.36 -26.47
CA ALA A 22 -17.59 -0.56 -27.17
C ALA A 22 -16.96 0.72 -27.74
N SER A 23 -17.76 1.78 -28.00
CA SER A 23 -17.30 2.96 -28.75
C SER A 23 -16.23 3.83 -28.07
N PRO A 24 -16.19 4.03 -26.74
CA PRO A 24 -15.11 4.76 -26.07
C PRO A 24 -13.81 3.96 -26.01
N VAL A 25 -12.70 4.69 -25.87
CA VAL A 25 -11.41 4.12 -25.48
C VAL A 25 -11.37 4.01 -23.95
N TYR A 26 -11.10 2.83 -23.41
CA TYR A 26 -11.06 2.56 -21.97
C TYR A 26 -9.62 2.43 -21.50
N ILE A 27 -9.23 3.29 -20.57
CA ILE A 27 -7.87 3.34 -20.00
C ILE A 27 -7.95 3.15 -18.49
N ALA A 28 -7.35 2.10 -17.97
CA ALA A 28 -7.14 1.93 -16.54
C ALA A 28 -5.75 2.39 -16.13
N VAL A 29 -5.65 3.07 -15.00
CA VAL A 29 -4.37 3.50 -14.42
C VAL A 29 -4.21 2.83 -13.08
N GLN A 30 -3.16 2.04 -12.93
CA GLN A 30 -2.85 1.34 -11.69
C GLN A 30 -2.62 2.33 -10.56
N ASN A 31 -3.35 2.16 -9.45
CA ASN A 31 -3.27 3.04 -8.27
C ASN A 31 -2.60 2.38 -7.05
N GLY A 32 -2.39 1.09 -7.09
CA GLY A 32 -1.79 0.34 -6.00
C GLY A 32 -1.09 -0.91 -6.49
N LEU A 33 -0.24 -1.47 -5.66
CA LEU A 33 0.46 -2.69 -6.01
C LEU A 33 -0.52 -3.87 -6.09
N ARG A 34 -0.41 -4.64 -7.17
CA ARG A 34 -1.22 -5.83 -7.44
C ARG A 34 -0.27 -7.00 -7.64
N HIS A 35 -0.24 -7.95 -6.72
CA HIS A 35 0.62 -9.12 -6.77
C HIS A 35 -0.13 -10.39 -6.48
N ASN A 36 0.26 -11.48 -7.14
CA ASN A 36 -0.14 -12.82 -6.73
C ASN A 36 0.48 -13.25 -5.39
N TYR A 37 1.55 -12.58 -4.96
CA TYR A 37 2.38 -13.02 -3.85
C TYR A 37 2.21 -12.16 -2.60
N ALA A 38 1.65 -10.94 -2.78
CA ALA A 38 1.52 -10.04 -1.67
C ALA A 38 0.42 -10.53 -0.81
N TYR A 39 0.26 -11.18 0.09
CA TYR A 39 -0.78 -11.34 1.10
C TYR A 39 -2.06 -12.01 0.64
N ALA A 40 -2.33 -13.07 1.26
CA ALA A 40 -3.49 -13.91 1.02
C ALA A 40 -4.83 -13.14 1.08
N TYR A 41 -4.95 -12.08 1.87
CA TYR A 41 -6.15 -11.26 1.89
C TYR A 41 -6.39 -10.44 0.61
N ARG A 42 -5.36 -10.29 -0.24
CA ARG A 42 -5.49 -9.66 -1.57
C ARG A 42 -5.74 -10.69 -2.67
N SER A 43 -5.78 -11.98 -2.35
CA SER A 43 -6.27 -12.99 -3.29
C SER A 43 -7.71 -12.68 -3.69
N GLY A 44 -8.50 -12.08 -2.80
CA GLY A 44 -9.84 -11.60 -3.13
C GLY A 44 -9.92 -10.70 -4.36
N PHE A 45 -8.85 -9.94 -4.69
CA PHE A 45 -8.83 -9.17 -5.94
C PHE A 45 -8.73 -10.07 -7.18
N VAL A 46 -7.85 -11.07 -7.16
CA VAL A 46 -7.72 -12.03 -8.26
C VAL A 46 -9.01 -12.83 -8.40
N ASP A 47 -9.53 -13.34 -7.29
CA ASP A 47 -10.78 -14.12 -7.28
C ASP A 47 -11.95 -13.27 -7.78
N HIS A 48 -11.99 -11.99 -7.41
CA HIS A 48 -13.01 -11.06 -7.86
C HIS A 48 -12.97 -10.85 -9.38
N LEU A 49 -11.78 -10.70 -9.97
CA LEU A 49 -11.61 -10.63 -11.42
C LEU A 49 -11.94 -11.95 -12.11
N VAL A 50 -11.48 -13.07 -11.58
CA VAL A 50 -11.75 -14.41 -12.12
C VAL A 50 -13.26 -14.71 -12.08
N ASN A 51 -13.92 -14.45 -10.96
CA ASN A 51 -15.37 -14.65 -10.79
C ASN A 51 -16.20 -13.73 -11.69
N ALA A 52 -15.68 -12.56 -12.05
CA ALA A 52 -16.31 -11.65 -13.03
C ALA A 52 -16.15 -12.14 -14.48
N GLY A 53 -15.42 -13.23 -14.71
CA GLY A 53 -15.21 -13.86 -16.01
C GLY A 53 -13.79 -13.74 -16.55
N GLY A 54 -12.87 -13.13 -15.79
CA GLY A 54 -11.46 -13.06 -16.15
C GLY A 54 -11.23 -12.50 -17.55
N LYS A 55 -10.19 -12.97 -18.22
CA LYS A 55 -9.75 -12.51 -19.54
C LYS A 55 -10.81 -12.65 -20.65
N ASP A 56 -11.78 -13.55 -20.49
CA ASP A 56 -12.82 -13.77 -21.49
C ASP A 56 -13.88 -12.65 -21.50
N ARG A 57 -14.06 -11.96 -20.38
CA ARG A 57 -15.07 -10.93 -20.22
C ARG A 57 -14.55 -9.54 -19.87
N LEU A 58 -13.37 -9.50 -19.22
CA LEU A 58 -12.78 -8.24 -18.76
C LEU A 58 -11.88 -7.66 -19.84
N VAL A 59 -12.27 -6.50 -20.35
CA VAL A 59 -11.61 -5.85 -21.50
C VAL A 59 -11.30 -4.39 -21.20
N ALA A 60 -10.11 -3.94 -21.59
CA ALA A 60 -9.77 -2.52 -21.70
C ALA A 60 -8.89 -2.30 -22.95
N ASP A 61 -8.79 -1.07 -23.43
CA ASP A 61 -7.88 -0.77 -24.53
C ASP A 61 -6.44 -0.63 -24.04
N LEU A 62 -6.27 -0.05 -22.83
CA LEU A 62 -4.96 0.17 -22.23
C LEU A 62 -5.02 0.07 -20.70
N ILE A 63 -4.00 -0.52 -20.12
CA ILE A 63 -3.73 -0.45 -18.68
C ILE A 63 -2.34 0.14 -18.47
N CYS A 64 -2.28 1.29 -17.81
CA CYS A 64 -1.03 1.90 -17.36
C CYS A 64 -0.58 1.22 -16.07
N THR A 65 0.61 0.64 -16.05
CA THR A 65 1.09 -0.21 -14.95
C THR A 65 2.35 0.34 -14.30
N PHE A 66 2.59 -0.06 -13.04
CA PHE A 66 3.77 0.36 -12.30
C PHE A 66 5.07 -0.21 -12.86
N GLY A 67 5.01 -1.42 -13.42
CA GLY A 67 6.19 -2.08 -13.92
C GLY A 67 5.85 -3.33 -14.72
N LYS A 68 6.86 -3.96 -15.27
CA LYS A 68 6.72 -5.16 -16.12
C LYS A 68 6.01 -6.32 -15.39
N GLY A 69 6.30 -6.53 -14.10
CA GLY A 69 5.62 -7.55 -13.30
C GLY A 69 4.13 -7.29 -13.19
N SER A 70 3.71 -6.04 -12.95
CA SER A 70 2.30 -5.66 -12.95
C SER A 70 1.65 -5.83 -14.33
N SER A 71 2.36 -5.49 -15.42
CA SER A 71 1.87 -5.72 -16.78
C SER A 71 1.54 -7.21 -17.01
N LEU A 72 2.48 -8.09 -16.74
CA LEU A 72 2.29 -9.54 -16.87
C LEU A 72 1.15 -10.07 -16.01
N PHE A 73 0.96 -9.47 -14.84
CA PHE A 73 -0.14 -9.83 -13.95
C PHE A 73 -1.51 -9.47 -14.56
N PHE A 74 -1.67 -8.22 -15.03
CA PHE A 74 -2.92 -7.78 -15.65
C PHE A 74 -3.23 -8.52 -16.95
N GLU A 75 -2.24 -8.78 -17.77
CA GLU A 75 -2.41 -9.50 -19.05
C GLU A 75 -2.91 -10.94 -18.89
N LYS A 76 -2.71 -11.55 -17.71
CA LYS A 76 -3.27 -12.87 -17.39
C LYS A 76 -4.76 -12.81 -17.08
N LEU A 77 -5.25 -11.68 -16.55
CA LEU A 77 -6.59 -11.56 -15.98
C LEU A 77 -7.54 -10.70 -16.83
N ILE A 78 -6.99 -9.81 -17.66
CA ILE A 78 -7.77 -8.83 -18.43
C ILE A 78 -7.26 -8.81 -19.87
N HIS A 79 -8.16 -8.76 -20.84
CA HIS A 79 -7.82 -8.57 -22.23
C HIS A 79 -7.54 -7.09 -22.48
N ALA A 80 -6.27 -6.69 -22.44
CA ALA A 80 -5.85 -5.31 -22.61
C ALA A 80 -4.40 -5.24 -23.14
N LYS A 81 -4.03 -4.11 -23.76
CA LYS A 81 -2.62 -3.73 -23.89
C LYS A 81 -2.14 -3.14 -22.59
N THR A 82 -0.89 -3.38 -22.23
CA THR A 82 -0.27 -2.76 -21.06
C THR A 82 0.81 -1.78 -21.47
N LEU A 83 0.96 -0.71 -20.68
CA LEU A 83 2.02 0.28 -20.83
C LEU A 83 2.64 0.54 -19.46
N VAL A 84 3.93 0.31 -19.34
CA VAL A 84 4.67 0.63 -18.12
C VAL A 84 4.87 2.14 -18.04
N THR A 85 4.19 2.77 -17.09
CA THR A 85 4.25 4.22 -16.86
C THR A 85 4.90 4.57 -15.52
N GLY A 86 5.15 3.59 -14.67
CA GLY A 86 5.41 3.83 -13.26
C GLY A 86 4.14 4.26 -12.52
N ASN A 87 4.28 4.66 -11.27
CA ASN A 87 3.19 5.24 -10.50
C ASN A 87 3.06 6.72 -10.88
N LEU A 88 1.94 7.10 -11.50
CA LEU A 88 1.71 8.49 -11.94
C LEU A 88 1.79 9.49 -10.78
N LYS A 89 1.23 9.15 -9.61
CA LYS A 89 1.28 10.01 -8.43
C LYS A 89 2.73 10.23 -7.99
N ASN A 90 3.52 9.16 -7.92
CA ASN A 90 4.93 9.23 -7.57
C ASN A 90 5.73 10.06 -8.60
N ASN A 91 5.43 9.92 -9.90
CA ASN A 91 6.11 10.66 -10.96
C ASN A 91 5.82 12.17 -10.92
N LEU A 92 4.67 12.57 -10.38
CA LEU A 92 4.28 13.97 -10.23
C LEU A 92 4.84 14.63 -8.95
N MET A 93 5.43 13.85 -8.04
CA MET A 93 6.02 14.40 -6.82
C MET A 93 7.37 15.04 -7.12
N ASP A 94 7.42 16.36 -7.01
CA ASP A 94 8.66 17.13 -7.05
C ASP A 94 9.13 17.37 -5.62
N LEU A 95 9.87 16.40 -5.09
CA LEU A 95 10.44 16.46 -3.75
C LEU A 95 11.94 16.62 -3.87
N ALA A 96 12.44 17.77 -3.41
CA ALA A 96 13.87 17.99 -3.29
C ALA A 96 14.48 17.04 -2.25
N GLU A 97 15.66 16.52 -2.53
CA GLU A 97 16.43 15.76 -1.53
C GLU A 97 16.77 16.69 -0.35
N PRO A 98 16.39 16.33 0.88
CA PRO A 98 16.70 17.14 2.02
C PRO A 98 18.20 17.13 2.27
N THR A 99 18.76 18.29 2.62
CA THR A 99 20.17 18.41 2.99
C THR A 99 20.49 17.68 4.29
N ARG A 100 19.48 17.48 5.14
CA ARG A 100 19.57 16.73 6.40
C ARG A 100 18.25 16.04 6.69
N SER A 101 18.32 14.79 7.12
CA SER A 101 17.14 14.07 7.59
C SER A 101 16.80 14.46 9.03
N ASP A 102 15.53 14.76 9.31
CA ASP A 102 15.04 15.03 10.66
C ASP A 102 14.89 13.75 11.49
N PHE A 103 14.66 12.64 10.83
CA PHE A 103 14.47 11.33 11.47
C PHE A 103 15.46 10.30 10.92
N ASP A 104 15.88 9.41 11.79
CA ASP A 104 16.72 8.28 11.40
C ASP A 104 15.85 7.14 10.84
N ILE A 105 14.70 6.89 11.46
CA ILE A 105 13.71 5.90 11.01
C ILE A 105 12.31 6.53 11.02
N VAL A 106 11.58 6.35 9.91
CA VAL A 106 10.15 6.67 9.82
C VAL A 106 9.37 5.40 9.49
N PHE A 107 8.39 5.07 10.31
CA PHE A 107 7.42 4.01 10.07
C PHE A 107 6.18 4.59 9.38
N MET A 108 5.80 4.01 8.24
CA MET A 108 4.63 4.44 7.47
C MET A 108 3.41 3.66 7.92
N SER A 109 2.51 4.31 8.61
CA SER A 109 1.26 3.70 9.07
C SER A 109 0.33 3.32 7.92
N GLN A 110 -0.34 2.19 8.09
CA GLN A 110 -1.47 1.76 7.27
C GLN A 110 -2.74 1.62 8.12
N HIS A 111 -2.69 2.08 9.36
CA HIS A 111 -3.78 1.97 10.31
C HIS A 111 -5.12 2.40 9.67
N ALA A 112 -6.14 1.60 9.88
CA ALA A 112 -7.51 1.95 9.54
C ALA A 112 -8.32 2.03 10.83
N PRO A 113 -9.16 3.06 11.01
CA PRO A 113 -10.06 3.09 12.14
C PRO A 113 -11.02 1.91 12.00
N PHE A 114 -11.17 1.16 13.09
CA PHE A 114 -12.17 0.12 13.19
C PHE A 114 -13.33 0.68 13.95
N ASP A 115 -14.50 0.63 13.36
CA ASP A 115 -15.70 0.63 14.14
C ASP A 115 -15.70 -0.63 15.04
N ILE A 116 -16.16 -0.48 16.28
CA ILE A 116 -16.28 -1.58 17.26
C ILE A 116 -17.04 -2.77 16.67
N THR A 117 -17.95 -2.50 15.74
CA THR A 117 -18.74 -3.51 14.99
C THR A 117 -17.90 -4.37 14.05
N SER A 118 -16.78 -3.88 13.54
CA SER A 118 -15.90 -4.62 12.63
C SER A 118 -14.85 -5.47 13.33
N ARG A 119 -14.78 -5.48 14.65
CA ARG A 119 -13.80 -6.30 15.40
C ARG A 119 -13.93 -7.80 15.17
N GLU A 120 -15.11 -8.28 14.86
CA GLU A 120 -15.39 -9.68 14.57
C GLU A 120 -15.20 -10.02 13.08
N GLU A 121 -14.99 -9.02 12.24
CA GLU A 121 -14.76 -9.24 10.82
C GLU A 121 -13.44 -9.99 10.60
N MET A 122 -13.51 -11.06 9.81
CA MET A 122 -12.39 -11.94 9.55
C MET A 122 -11.78 -11.66 8.19
N ILE A 123 -10.47 -11.57 8.17
CA ILE A 123 -9.68 -11.59 6.93
C ILE A 123 -9.27 -13.03 6.67
N HIS A 124 -9.67 -13.55 5.54
CA HIS A 124 -9.30 -14.90 5.12
C HIS A 124 -7.93 -14.85 4.42
N LEU A 125 -6.99 -15.62 4.94
CA LEU A 125 -5.60 -15.68 4.51
C LEU A 125 -5.29 -17.12 4.06
N ASN A 126 -5.56 -17.46 2.80
CA ASN A 126 -5.44 -18.85 2.30
C ASN A 126 -6.21 -19.84 3.20
N GLU A 127 -5.48 -20.70 3.95
CA GLU A 127 -6.04 -21.71 4.83
C GLU A 127 -6.30 -21.21 6.27
N SER A 128 -5.99 -19.96 6.56
CA SER A 128 -6.16 -19.36 7.88
C SER A 128 -7.05 -18.14 7.83
N SER A 129 -7.60 -17.77 8.97
CA SER A 129 -8.37 -16.53 9.14
C SER A 129 -7.86 -15.78 10.35
N VAL A 130 -7.83 -14.47 10.25
CA VAL A 130 -7.43 -13.57 11.32
C VAL A 130 -8.45 -12.46 11.48
N SER A 131 -8.76 -12.06 12.69
CA SER A 131 -9.62 -10.89 12.87
C SER A 131 -8.95 -9.63 12.34
N ILE A 132 -9.74 -8.72 11.80
CA ILE A 132 -9.27 -7.42 11.34
C ILE A 132 -8.48 -6.71 12.43
N HIS A 133 -8.95 -6.75 13.67
CA HIS A 133 -8.26 -6.15 14.81
C HIS A 133 -6.82 -6.70 14.96
N LYS A 134 -6.68 -8.03 14.99
CA LYS A 134 -5.36 -8.68 15.13
C LYS A 134 -4.45 -8.40 13.93
N PHE A 135 -5.02 -8.28 12.74
CA PHE A 135 -4.28 -7.94 11.53
C PHE A 135 -3.60 -6.56 11.63
N TYR A 136 -4.30 -5.57 12.20
CA TYR A 136 -3.73 -4.23 12.37
C TYR A 136 -2.94 -4.04 13.67
N GLU A 137 -3.18 -4.88 14.69
CA GLU A 137 -2.38 -4.89 15.91
C GLU A 137 -0.88 -5.09 15.63
N THR A 138 -0.56 -5.76 14.52
CA THR A 138 0.82 -5.92 14.06
C THR A 138 1.54 -4.59 13.80
N GLU A 139 0.81 -3.53 13.43
CA GLU A 139 1.40 -2.20 13.24
C GLU A 139 1.88 -1.61 14.56
N GLY A 140 1.10 -1.74 15.62
CA GLY A 140 1.50 -1.33 16.96
C GLY A 140 2.72 -2.12 17.45
N THR A 141 2.76 -3.41 17.19
CA THR A 141 3.90 -4.28 17.55
C THR A 141 5.18 -3.85 16.83
N VAL A 142 5.12 -3.59 15.52
CA VAL A 142 6.27 -3.12 14.75
C VAL A 142 6.70 -1.72 15.21
N ALA A 143 5.76 -0.80 15.41
CA ALA A 143 6.06 0.55 15.87
C ALA A 143 6.73 0.55 17.25
N LYS A 144 6.25 -0.26 18.19
CA LYS A 144 6.88 -0.43 19.51
C LYS A 144 8.30 -0.99 19.41
N PHE A 145 8.50 -2.02 18.59
CA PHE A 145 9.83 -2.58 18.35
C PHE A 145 10.80 -1.52 17.80
N LEU A 146 10.36 -0.74 16.81
CA LEU A 146 11.18 0.31 16.21
C LEU A 146 11.48 1.45 17.20
N ALA A 147 10.50 1.85 18.01
CA ALA A 147 10.69 2.86 19.05
C ALA A 147 11.73 2.40 20.09
N GLN A 148 11.63 1.15 20.55
CA GLN A 148 12.61 0.57 21.48
C GLN A 148 14.00 0.52 20.86
N TYR A 149 14.11 -0.01 19.63
CA TYR A 149 15.38 -0.06 18.91
C TYR A 149 16.01 1.34 18.77
N CYS A 150 15.20 2.34 18.42
CA CYS A 150 15.69 3.70 18.27
C CYS A 150 16.13 4.32 19.60
N ALA A 151 15.40 4.06 20.69
CA ALA A 151 15.77 4.52 22.03
C ALA A 151 17.11 3.91 22.46
N ASP A 152 17.30 2.60 22.28
CA ASP A 152 18.51 1.87 22.66
C ASP A 152 19.75 2.35 21.87
N HIS A 153 19.55 2.89 20.67
CA HIS A 153 20.62 3.34 19.76
C HIS A 153 20.72 4.87 19.62
N SER A 154 19.98 5.64 20.42
CA SER A 154 19.93 7.11 20.35
C SER A 154 19.56 7.63 18.97
N LEU A 155 18.64 6.96 18.29
CA LEU A 155 18.10 7.32 16.99
C LEU A 155 16.76 8.06 17.15
N ARG A 156 16.47 8.96 16.20
CA ARG A 156 15.19 9.69 16.15
C ARG A 156 14.17 8.87 15.35
N PHE A 157 13.07 8.52 16.00
CA PHE A 157 11.99 7.74 15.43
C PHE A 157 10.72 8.56 15.22
N ALA A 158 10.05 8.36 14.09
CA ALA A 158 8.73 8.89 13.85
C ALA A 158 7.78 7.87 13.24
N VAL A 159 6.49 8.07 13.49
CA VAL A 159 5.39 7.38 12.81
C VAL A 159 4.71 8.39 11.88
N SER A 160 4.70 8.11 10.59
CA SER A 160 3.95 8.89 9.61
C SER A 160 2.53 8.36 9.48
N GLY A 161 1.56 9.13 9.97
CA GLY A 161 0.15 8.77 9.94
C GLY A 161 -0.41 8.71 8.52
N LYS A 162 -1.38 7.84 8.33
CA LYS A 162 -2.17 7.72 7.11
C LYS A 162 -3.37 8.67 7.11
N ARG A 163 -3.85 9.03 8.29
CA ARG A 163 -5.04 9.85 8.52
C ARG A 163 -4.70 11.32 8.72
N GLY A 164 -5.70 12.17 8.54
CA GLY A 164 -5.57 13.60 8.78
C GLY A 164 -5.45 13.94 10.26
N VAL A 165 -5.14 15.18 10.55
CA VAL A 165 -4.97 15.69 11.92
C VAL A 165 -6.25 15.60 12.76
N GLU A 166 -7.40 15.49 12.12
CA GLU A 166 -8.70 15.32 12.75
C GLU A 166 -8.97 13.90 13.26
N ASP A 167 -8.20 12.92 12.79
CA ASP A 167 -8.32 11.51 13.21
C ASP A 167 -7.39 11.24 14.40
N VAL A 168 -7.89 11.50 15.60
CA VAL A 168 -7.14 11.28 16.85
C VAL A 168 -6.93 9.79 17.15
N PHE A 169 -7.74 8.89 16.60
CA PHE A 169 -7.70 7.46 16.91
C PHE A 169 -6.41 6.80 16.44
N GLU A 170 -5.87 7.22 15.29
CA GLU A 170 -4.58 6.69 14.81
C GLU A 170 -3.43 7.07 15.74
N GLN A 171 -3.39 8.33 16.18
CA GLN A 171 -2.38 8.80 17.12
C GLN A 171 -2.50 8.11 18.48
N GLU A 172 -3.73 7.96 19.00
CA GLU A 172 -3.99 7.24 20.25
C GLU A 172 -3.57 5.78 20.18
N PHE A 173 -3.86 5.10 19.05
CA PHE A 173 -3.42 3.72 18.81
C PHE A 173 -1.91 3.57 18.94
N PHE A 174 -1.13 4.42 18.25
CA PHE A 174 0.32 4.35 18.35
C PHE A 174 0.85 4.79 19.70
N SER A 175 0.23 5.77 20.36
CA SER A 175 0.58 6.18 21.71
C SER A 175 0.41 5.05 22.72
N GLN A 176 -0.70 4.33 22.64
CA GLN A 176 -0.95 3.16 23.50
C GLN A 176 0.01 2.01 23.21
N ALA A 177 0.28 1.73 21.91
CA ALA A 177 1.16 0.64 21.52
C ALA A 177 2.62 0.88 21.90
N ILE A 178 3.12 2.09 21.68
CA ILE A 178 4.51 2.49 21.94
C ILE A 178 4.77 2.77 23.42
N GLY A 179 3.76 3.32 24.11
CA GLY A 179 3.86 3.72 25.51
C GLY A 179 4.74 4.95 25.70
N GLU A 180 5.62 4.92 26.71
CA GLU A 180 6.47 6.05 27.06
C GLU A 180 7.79 6.15 26.28
N LEU A 181 7.99 5.27 25.29
CA LEU A 181 9.18 5.32 24.46
C LEU A 181 9.18 6.59 23.59
N PRO A 182 10.34 7.22 23.34
CA PRO A 182 10.41 8.45 22.58
C PRO A 182 10.08 8.20 21.11
N TYR A 183 9.11 8.95 20.60
CA TYR A 183 8.78 9.00 19.16
C TYR A 183 8.07 10.30 18.80
N THR A 184 7.97 10.59 17.51
CA THR A 184 7.19 11.71 16.98
C THR A 184 6.07 11.17 16.10
N PHE A 185 4.83 11.59 16.34
CA PHE A 185 3.74 11.31 15.40
C PHE A 185 3.62 12.44 14.38
N LEU A 186 3.62 12.08 13.11
CA LEU A 186 3.53 12.99 11.97
C LEU A 186 2.20 12.76 11.25
N PRO A 187 1.15 13.50 11.58
CA PRO A 187 -0.15 13.33 10.95
C PRO A 187 -0.10 13.71 9.47
N ARG A 188 -1.03 13.18 8.70
CA ARG A 188 -1.20 13.58 7.31
C ARG A 188 -1.89 14.94 7.25
N ILE A 189 -1.22 15.93 6.68
CA ILE A 189 -1.75 17.29 6.47
C ILE A 189 -2.34 17.40 5.06
N ASP A 190 -1.69 16.78 4.07
CA ASP A 190 -2.07 16.84 2.67
C ASP A 190 -1.76 15.53 1.92
N SER A 191 -1.93 15.54 0.61
CA SER A 191 -1.67 14.38 -0.24
C SER A 191 -0.18 14.05 -0.40
N GLN A 192 0.74 14.95 -0.03
CA GLN A 192 2.19 14.79 -0.18
C GLN A 192 2.88 14.45 1.15
N SER A 193 2.22 14.64 2.28
CA SER A 193 2.78 14.49 3.63
C SER A 193 3.54 13.17 3.84
N SER A 194 2.98 12.05 3.39
CA SER A 194 3.62 10.74 3.53
C SER A 194 4.96 10.67 2.77
N TYR A 195 5.03 11.28 1.58
CA TYR A 195 6.28 11.33 0.82
C TYR A 195 7.28 12.30 1.46
N ALA A 196 6.82 13.48 1.88
CA ALA A 196 7.67 14.46 2.55
C ALA A 196 8.29 13.87 3.83
N ASN A 197 7.49 13.20 4.66
CA ASN A 197 7.96 12.52 5.87
C ASN A 197 8.98 11.42 5.54
N ALA A 198 8.72 10.63 4.48
CA ALA A 198 9.62 9.59 4.04
C ALA A 198 10.95 10.15 3.50
N PHE A 199 10.90 11.23 2.71
CA PHE A 199 12.11 11.89 2.21
C PHE A 199 12.94 12.50 3.33
N ASN A 200 12.30 12.96 4.39
CA ASN A 200 12.96 13.56 5.55
C ASN A 200 13.50 12.51 6.56
N SER A 201 13.68 11.29 6.13
CA SER A 201 14.21 10.19 6.93
C SER A 201 15.39 9.48 6.27
N ARG A 202 16.25 8.84 7.07
CA ARG A 202 17.38 8.03 6.59
C ARG A 202 16.94 6.63 6.16
N LEU A 203 15.92 6.08 6.84
CA LEU A 203 15.33 4.77 6.56
C LEU A 203 13.82 4.87 6.72
N VAL A 204 13.09 4.36 5.74
CA VAL A 204 11.66 4.19 5.80
C VAL A 204 11.32 2.74 6.11
N VAL A 205 10.40 2.51 7.03
CA VAL A 205 9.89 1.18 7.35
C VAL A 205 8.43 1.11 6.96
N VAL A 206 8.07 0.06 6.23
CA VAL A 206 6.70 -0.25 5.82
C VAL A 206 6.39 -1.70 6.14
N ILE A 207 5.12 -2.04 6.29
CA ILE A 207 4.70 -3.44 6.32
C ILE A 207 4.45 -3.92 4.89
N ASP A 208 3.44 -3.38 4.21
CA ASP A 208 3.02 -3.79 2.87
C ASP A 208 2.51 -2.62 2.01
N SER A 209 2.85 -1.39 2.38
CA SER A 209 2.39 -0.20 1.68
C SER A 209 3.05 -0.05 0.30
N THR A 210 2.25 0.33 -0.69
CA THR A 210 2.74 0.68 -2.04
C THR A 210 3.82 1.77 -1.99
N ILE A 211 3.73 2.71 -1.05
CA ILE A 211 4.72 3.80 -0.91
C ILE A 211 6.14 3.27 -0.71
N GLY A 212 6.32 2.10 -0.08
CA GLY A 212 7.64 1.50 0.06
C GLY A 212 8.31 1.22 -1.28
N TYR A 213 7.58 0.67 -2.24
CA TYR A 213 8.08 0.40 -3.59
C TYR A 213 8.30 1.68 -4.39
N GLU A 214 7.43 2.68 -4.20
CA GLU A 214 7.58 3.99 -4.83
C GLU A 214 8.84 4.70 -4.35
N LEU A 215 9.14 4.62 -3.06
CA LEU A 215 10.36 5.18 -2.46
C LEU A 215 11.62 4.44 -2.91
N LEU A 216 11.57 3.10 -3.04
CA LEU A 216 12.67 2.32 -3.63
C LEU A 216 12.98 2.77 -5.05
N SER A 217 11.95 3.03 -5.87
CA SER A 217 12.14 3.52 -7.23
C SER A 217 12.82 4.90 -7.31
N ARG A 218 12.81 5.64 -6.21
CA ARG A 218 13.50 6.92 -6.03
C ARG A 218 14.84 6.80 -5.30
N GLY A 219 15.36 5.58 -5.12
CA GLY A 219 16.64 5.34 -4.46
C GLY A 219 16.61 5.50 -2.94
N ARG A 220 15.42 5.61 -2.32
CA ARG A 220 15.31 5.69 -0.85
C ARG A 220 15.57 4.34 -0.20
N LYS A 221 16.12 4.33 1.01
CA LYS A 221 16.29 3.12 1.80
C LYS A 221 14.96 2.75 2.44
N VAL A 222 14.49 1.54 2.15
CA VAL A 222 13.21 1.02 2.66
C VAL A 222 13.42 -0.37 3.23
N ALA A 223 12.86 -0.61 4.41
CA ALA A 223 12.74 -1.94 5.01
C ALA A 223 11.27 -2.37 5.01
N PHE A 224 11.01 -3.59 4.54
CA PHE A 224 9.68 -4.21 4.57
C PHE A 224 9.61 -5.20 5.73
N PHE A 225 8.68 -4.96 6.66
CA PHE A 225 8.41 -5.85 7.78
C PHE A 225 7.16 -6.68 7.49
N SER A 226 7.36 -7.92 7.08
CA SER A 226 6.25 -8.86 6.77
C SER A 226 5.56 -9.38 8.04
N ALA A 227 5.16 -8.49 8.93
CA ALA A 227 4.61 -8.85 10.24
C ALA A 227 3.16 -9.39 10.19
N ARG A 228 2.47 -9.25 9.05
CA ARG A 228 1.08 -9.71 8.88
C ARG A 228 0.98 -11.15 8.40
N ILE A 229 2.09 -11.83 8.20
CA ILE A 229 2.10 -13.22 7.75
C ILE A 229 1.91 -14.12 8.97
N ILE A 230 0.73 -14.74 9.04
CA ILE A 230 0.47 -15.88 9.92
C ILE A 230 0.79 -17.12 9.09
N GLY A 231 1.97 -17.69 9.29
CA GLY A 231 2.50 -18.81 8.51
C GLY A 231 3.97 -18.62 8.19
N GLU A 232 4.60 -19.59 7.57
CA GLU A 232 6.02 -19.53 7.25
C GLU A 232 6.39 -18.27 6.45
N PRO A 233 7.49 -17.59 6.81
CA PRO A 233 7.95 -16.42 6.08
C PRO A 233 8.26 -16.83 4.63
N ARG A 234 7.45 -16.40 3.70
CA ARG A 234 7.79 -16.54 2.28
C ARG A 234 8.91 -15.56 1.98
N ALA A 235 10.02 -16.08 1.49
CA ALA A 235 11.10 -15.26 1.00
C ALA A 235 10.54 -14.24 -0.01
N VAL A 236 10.80 -12.97 0.23
CA VAL A 236 10.53 -11.93 -0.78
C VAL A 236 11.41 -12.28 -1.98
N SER A 237 10.80 -12.49 -3.14
CA SER A 237 11.52 -12.71 -4.38
C SER A 237 12.55 -11.58 -4.56
N LYS A 238 13.77 -11.97 -4.92
CA LYS A 238 14.86 -11.03 -5.16
C LYS A 238 14.88 -10.49 -6.59
N ASP A 239 13.75 -10.61 -7.30
CA ASP A 239 13.63 -10.18 -8.69
C ASP A 239 13.13 -8.73 -8.83
#